data_8f4917d664e8bcf8031423f8c262602a
#
_entry.id   8f4917d664e8bcf8031423f8c262602a
#
_cell.length_a   1.000
_cell.length_b   1.000
_cell.length_c   1.000
_cell.angle_alpha   90.00
_cell.angle_beta   90.00
_cell.angle_gamma   90.00
#
_symmetry.space_group_name_H-M   'P 1'
#
loop_
_entity.id
_entity.type
_entity.pdbx_description
1 polymer ?
#
loop_
_entity_poly.entity_id
_entity_poly.type
_entity_poly.pdbx_seq_one_letter_code
_entity_poly.pdbx_strand_id
1 'polypeptide(L)'
;MTTAFLNNQIKAIDKLNSVKCGALFMEAGTGKTRSALELIKNTDTDYILWFTPFQTKENLQIEINKWGGLDCDIVGIESVQNSDRIYLELSQKCEQAKKTFIVCDESLKIKNADAKRTNRLFELAKLSEYRLILNGTPLSRNLLDLWSQIQFLSPKILNMDIAEFKNTFCEYIQITYHSRNFGNSYSKEFIKKYHNIDYLYSISDNNLSTTLNFSGDSE
;
A
#
# COMPACT_ATOMS: atom_id res chain seq x y z
N MET A 1 -26.89 4.81 -16.13
CA MET A 1 -26.89 6.07 -15.35
C MET A 1 -25.70 6.03 -14.40
N THR A 2 -24.71 6.89 -14.61
CA THR A 2 -23.58 7.04 -13.68
C THR A 2 -24.07 7.82 -12.48
N THR A 3 -24.15 7.16 -11.31
CA THR A 3 -24.43 7.84 -10.05
C THR A 3 -23.37 8.90 -9.77
N ALA A 4 -23.75 10.04 -9.19
CA ALA A 4 -22.80 11.07 -8.79
C ALA A 4 -21.75 10.53 -7.80
N PHE A 5 -20.57 11.13 -7.76
CA PHE A 5 -19.55 10.83 -6.74
C PHE A 5 -20.04 11.30 -5.36
N LEU A 6 -19.66 10.58 -4.33
CA LEU A 6 -19.87 10.99 -2.94
C LEU A 6 -18.86 12.09 -2.57
N ASN A 7 -19.17 12.92 -1.59
CA ASN A 7 -18.29 14.03 -1.18
C ASN A 7 -16.89 13.58 -0.75
N ASN A 8 -16.78 12.44 -0.07
CA ASN A 8 -15.49 11.86 0.30
C ASN A 8 -14.67 11.38 -0.91
N GLN A 9 -15.34 10.85 -1.94
CA GLN A 9 -14.68 10.47 -3.20
C GLN A 9 -14.17 11.70 -3.96
N ILE A 10 -14.97 12.75 -4.07
CA ILE A 10 -14.58 14.02 -4.71
C ILE A 10 -13.34 14.58 -4.02
N LYS A 11 -13.37 14.72 -2.70
CA LYS A 11 -12.23 15.22 -1.92
C LYS A 11 -10.96 14.39 -2.12
N ALA A 12 -11.09 13.06 -2.17
CA ALA A 12 -9.95 12.16 -2.39
C ALA A 12 -9.38 12.33 -3.81
N ILE A 13 -10.24 12.41 -4.83
CA ILE A 13 -9.85 12.60 -6.23
C ILE A 13 -9.17 13.96 -6.39
N ASP A 14 -9.76 15.04 -5.92
CA ASP A 14 -9.21 16.40 -6.04
C ASP A 14 -7.82 16.48 -5.39
N LYS A 15 -7.65 15.86 -4.22
CA LYS A 15 -6.37 15.87 -3.50
C LYS A 15 -5.29 15.07 -4.20
N LEU A 16 -5.63 13.94 -4.81
CA LEU A 16 -4.67 13.02 -5.42
C LEU A 16 -4.44 13.25 -6.92
N ASN A 17 -5.29 14.04 -7.58
CA ASN A 17 -5.25 14.24 -9.03
C ASN A 17 -3.96 14.90 -9.54
N SER A 18 -3.25 15.64 -8.68
CA SER A 18 -2.01 16.34 -9.03
C SER A 18 -0.74 15.61 -8.61
N VAL A 19 -0.85 14.44 -7.97
CA VAL A 19 0.29 13.72 -7.41
C VAL A 19 0.51 12.36 -8.09
N LYS A 20 1.78 11.93 -8.16
CA LYS A 20 2.17 10.66 -8.78
C LYS A 20 2.02 9.46 -7.84
N CYS A 21 1.98 9.69 -6.54
CA CYS A 21 1.89 8.64 -5.53
C CYS A 21 0.85 9.02 -4.50
N GLY A 22 -0.05 8.10 -4.17
CA GLY A 22 -1.11 8.38 -3.21
C GLY A 22 -1.65 7.16 -2.49
N ALA A 23 -2.41 7.41 -1.43
CA ALA A 23 -3.08 6.39 -0.64
C ALA A 23 -4.55 6.73 -0.46
N LEU A 24 -5.43 5.78 -0.69
CA LEU A 24 -6.85 5.85 -0.38
C LEU A 24 -7.16 4.96 0.83
N PHE A 25 -7.02 5.52 2.01
CA PHE A 25 -7.40 4.87 3.26
C PHE A 25 -8.84 5.25 3.59
N MET A 26 -9.76 4.46 3.06
CA MET A 26 -11.19 4.70 3.16
C MET A 26 -11.87 3.42 3.62
N GLU A 27 -12.93 3.51 4.42
CA GLU A 27 -13.67 2.35 4.89
C GLU A 27 -14.20 1.46 3.76
N ALA A 28 -14.53 0.22 4.09
CA ALA A 28 -15.12 -0.70 3.13
C ALA A 28 -16.47 -0.13 2.62
N GLY A 29 -16.75 -0.32 1.33
CA GLY A 29 -17.98 0.16 0.71
C GLY A 29 -18.03 1.65 0.38
N THR A 30 -17.02 2.45 0.70
CA THR A 30 -16.98 3.90 0.39
C THR A 30 -16.60 4.23 -1.05
N GLY A 31 -16.30 3.21 -1.88
CA GLY A 31 -16.02 3.36 -3.30
C GLY A 31 -14.58 3.69 -3.64
N LYS A 32 -13.62 3.11 -2.92
CA LYS A 32 -12.18 3.22 -3.22
C LYS A 32 -11.85 2.88 -4.67
N THR A 33 -12.37 1.75 -5.16
CA THR A 33 -12.17 1.30 -6.54
C THR A 33 -12.63 2.36 -7.54
N ARG A 34 -13.81 2.93 -7.33
CA ARG A 34 -14.35 3.98 -8.20
C ARG A 34 -13.47 5.24 -8.20
N SER A 35 -13.00 5.67 -7.03
CA SER A 35 -12.08 6.81 -6.91
C SER A 35 -10.73 6.52 -7.58
N ALA A 36 -10.21 5.31 -7.44
CA ALA A 36 -8.98 4.89 -8.10
C ALA A 36 -9.12 4.88 -9.62
N LEU A 37 -10.24 4.36 -10.15
CA LEU A 37 -10.52 4.38 -11.59
C LEU A 37 -10.57 5.80 -12.15
N GLU A 38 -11.16 6.75 -11.42
CA GLU A 38 -11.21 8.16 -11.84
C GLU A 38 -9.82 8.77 -11.85
N LEU A 39 -9.01 8.53 -10.82
CA LEU A 39 -7.62 8.99 -10.76
C LEU A 39 -6.80 8.46 -11.94
N ILE A 40 -6.94 7.18 -12.28
CA ILE A 40 -6.24 6.56 -13.40
C ILE A 40 -6.67 7.22 -14.73
N LYS A 41 -7.98 7.43 -14.94
CA LYS A 41 -8.52 8.07 -16.16
C LYS A 41 -8.01 9.49 -16.38
N ASN A 42 -7.64 10.19 -15.31
CA ASN A 42 -7.09 11.53 -15.37
C ASN A 42 -5.57 11.56 -15.65
N THR A 43 -4.93 10.41 -15.87
CA THR A 43 -3.52 10.30 -16.23
C THR A 43 -3.33 9.97 -17.70
N ASP A 44 -2.14 10.22 -18.20
CA ASP A 44 -1.71 9.84 -19.56
C ASP A 44 -0.99 8.49 -19.59
N THR A 45 -1.45 7.55 -18.77
CA THR A 45 -0.88 6.21 -18.58
C THR A 45 -1.26 5.30 -19.74
N ASP A 46 -0.31 4.51 -20.25
CA ASP A 46 -0.51 3.55 -21.32
C ASP A 46 -0.49 2.07 -20.86
N TYR A 47 -0.06 1.82 -19.62
CA TYR A 47 -0.15 0.50 -18.99
C TYR A 47 -0.60 0.59 -17.53
N ILE A 48 -1.59 -0.21 -17.18
CA ILE A 48 -2.20 -0.23 -15.85
C ILE A 48 -2.08 -1.62 -15.26
N LEU A 49 -1.46 -1.69 -14.08
CA LEU A 49 -1.25 -2.92 -13.34
C LEU A 49 -1.94 -2.82 -11.97
N TRP A 50 -2.93 -3.66 -11.73
CA TRP A 50 -3.70 -3.67 -10.49
C TRP A 50 -3.43 -4.93 -9.68
N PHE A 51 -2.76 -4.78 -8.57
CA PHE A 51 -2.55 -5.84 -7.58
C PHE A 51 -3.71 -5.89 -6.59
N THR A 52 -4.22 -7.10 -6.37
CA THR A 52 -5.29 -7.37 -5.39
C THR A 52 -5.07 -8.77 -4.80
N PRO A 53 -5.65 -9.13 -3.65
CA PRO A 53 -5.66 -10.53 -3.21
C PRO A 53 -6.25 -11.44 -4.28
N PHE A 54 -5.65 -12.63 -4.46
CA PHE A 54 -6.08 -13.54 -5.54
C PHE A 54 -7.58 -13.83 -5.53
N GLN A 55 -8.16 -13.99 -4.33
CA GLN A 55 -9.58 -14.29 -4.16
C GLN A 55 -10.53 -13.15 -4.57
N THR A 56 -10.05 -11.92 -4.64
CA THR A 56 -10.89 -10.74 -4.94
C THR A 56 -10.79 -10.29 -6.40
N LYS A 57 -9.99 -10.95 -7.22
CA LYS A 57 -9.78 -10.57 -8.63
C LYS A 57 -11.07 -10.47 -9.44
N GLU A 58 -11.92 -11.48 -9.36
CA GLU A 58 -13.19 -11.52 -10.09
C GLU A 58 -14.13 -10.39 -9.66
N ASN A 59 -14.24 -10.17 -8.35
CA ASN A 59 -15.05 -9.09 -7.81
C ASN A 59 -14.53 -7.71 -8.25
N LEU A 60 -13.20 -7.53 -8.26
CA LEU A 60 -12.59 -6.31 -8.76
C LEU A 60 -12.89 -6.09 -10.25
N GLN A 61 -12.77 -7.12 -11.08
CA GLN A 61 -13.10 -7.03 -12.50
C GLN A 61 -14.56 -6.62 -12.73
N ILE A 62 -15.50 -7.20 -11.97
CA ILE A 62 -16.92 -6.84 -12.01
C ILE A 62 -17.11 -5.36 -11.64
N GLU A 63 -16.42 -4.91 -10.58
CA GLU A 63 -16.52 -3.52 -10.13
C GLU A 63 -15.93 -2.54 -11.13
N ILE A 64 -14.79 -2.86 -11.74
CA ILE A 64 -14.19 -2.06 -12.82
C ILE A 64 -15.16 -1.94 -14.01
N ASN A 65 -15.75 -3.04 -14.43
CA ASN A 65 -16.71 -3.04 -15.55
C ASN A 65 -17.96 -2.19 -15.21
N LYS A 66 -18.45 -2.25 -13.99
CA LYS A 66 -19.58 -1.44 -13.50
C LYS A 66 -19.33 0.07 -13.62
N TRP A 67 -18.10 0.51 -13.45
CA TRP A 67 -17.73 1.93 -13.46
C TRP A 67 -17.14 2.42 -14.78
N GLY A 68 -17.47 1.74 -15.88
CA GLY A 68 -17.15 2.16 -17.23
C GLY A 68 -15.97 1.43 -17.86
N GLY A 69 -15.49 0.37 -17.21
CA GLY A 69 -14.38 -0.44 -17.71
C GLY A 69 -13.03 0.28 -17.67
N LEU A 70 -11.98 -0.50 -17.63
CA LEU A 70 -10.61 -0.05 -17.75
C LEU A 70 -9.79 -1.24 -18.26
N ASP A 71 -9.00 -1.04 -19.29
CA ASP A 71 -8.06 -2.05 -19.75
C ASP A 71 -6.86 -2.07 -18.78
N CYS A 72 -6.78 -3.12 -17.98
CA CYS A 72 -5.74 -3.27 -16.97
C CYS A 72 -5.44 -4.73 -16.67
N ASP A 73 -4.19 -5.02 -16.36
CA ASP A 73 -3.79 -6.32 -15.84
C ASP A 73 -4.15 -6.43 -14.35
N ILE A 74 -5.11 -7.29 -14.01
CA ILE A 74 -5.45 -7.60 -12.61
C ILE A 74 -4.68 -8.84 -12.18
N VAL A 75 -3.78 -8.67 -11.21
CA VAL A 75 -2.86 -9.71 -10.76
C VAL A 75 -2.99 -9.97 -9.27
N GLY A 76 -3.08 -11.26 -8.90
CA GLY A 76 -3.05 -11.65 -7.48
C GLY A 76 -1.68 -11.38 -6.86
N ILE A 77 -1.64 -10.73 -5.71
CA ILE A 77 -0.40 -10.47 -4.97
C ILE A 77 0.34 -11.79 -4.67
N GLU A 78 -0.41 -12.84 -4.35
CA GLU A 78 0.13 -14.17 -4.10
C GLU A 78 0.73 -14.80 -5.37
N SER A 79 0.17 -14.51 -6.55
CA SER A 79 0.68 -15.01 -7.83
C SER A 79 2.07 -14.45 -8.14
N VAL A 80 2.30 -13.18 -7.83
CA VAL A 80 3.63 -12.54 -7.99
C VAL A 80 4.65 -13.18 -7.05
N GLN A 81 4.24 -13.59 -5.84
CA GLN A 81 5.13 -14.29 -4.91
C GLN A 81 5.54 -15.67 -5.43
N ASN A 82 4.60 -16.40 -6.02
CA ASN A 82 4.73 -17.83 -6.29
C ASN A 82 5.29 -18.13 -7.70
N SER A 83 5.24 -17.18 -8.63
CA SER A 83 5.65 -17.37 -10.03
C SER A 83 6.68 -16.33 -10.46
N ASP A 84 7.89 -16.83 -10.77
CA ASP A 84 8.95 -15.99 -11.36
C ASP A 84 8.57 -15.58 -12.77
N ARG A 85 7.86 -16.44 -13.52
CA ARG A 85 7.39 -16.12 -14.87
C ARG A 85 6.45 -14.92 -14.86
N ILE A 86 5.44 -14.92 -14.00
CA ILE A 86 4.49 -13.80 -13.89
C ILE A 86 5.25 -12.52 -13.53
N TYR A 87 6.17 -12.58 -12.58
CA TYR A 87 6.97 -11.41 -12.18
C TYR A 87 7.78 -10.84 -13.35
N LEU A 88 8.45 -11.71 -14.14
CA LEU A 88 9.25 -11.28 -15.29
C LEU A 88 8.37 -10.72 -16.41
N GLU A 89 7.22 -11.34 -16.71
CA GLU A 89 6.26 -10.84 -17.69
C GLU A 89 5.76 -9.43 -17.33
N LEU A 90 5.44 -9.20 -16.05
CA LEU A 90 5.00 -7.90 -15.56
C LEU A 90 6.12 -6.86 -15.61
N SER A 91 7.35 -7.24 -15.22
CA SER A 91 8.51 -6.35 -15.32
C SER A 91 8.74 -5.90 -16.76
N GLN A 92 8.72 -6.85 -17.70
CA GLN A 92 8.88 -6.55 -19.12
C GLN A 92 7.78 -5.61 -19.65
N LYS A 93 6.52 -5.82 -19.27
CA LYS A 93 5.42 -4.92 -19.66
C LYS A 93 5.61 -3.50 -19.09
N CYS A 94 6.01 -3.40 -17.82
CA CYS A 94 6.30 -2.10 -17.20
C CYS A 94 7.46 -1.37 -17.89
N GLU A 95 8.53 -2.09 -18.29
CA GLU A 95 9.68 -1.52 -18.99
C GLU A 95 9.35 -1.08 -20.43
N GLN A 96 8.42 -1.77 -21.09
CA GLN A 96 7.98 -1.45 -22.46
C GLN A 96 6.99 -0.29 -22.50
N ALA A 97 6.24 -0.08 -21.44
CA ALA A 97 5.29 1.01 -21.34
C ALA A 97 5.99 2.36 -21.21
N LYS A 98 5.40 3.40 -21.76
CA LYS A 98 5.90 4.78 -21.59
C LYS A 98 5.62 5.30 -20.19
N LYS A 99 4.43 5.01 -19.69
CA LYS A 99 3.97 5.41 -18.35
C LYS A 99 3.08 4.33 -17.75
N THR A 100 3.56 3.74 -16.69
CA THR A 100 2.84 2.70 -15.94
C THR A 100 2.15 3.31 -14.72
N PHE A 101 0.89 2.90 -14.49
CA PHE A 101 0.17 3.13 -13.24
C PHE A 101 0.04 1.82 -12.47
N ILE A 102 0.53 1.78 -11.24
CA ILE A 102 0.39 0.60 -10.37
C ILE A 102 -0.55 0.89 -9.21
N VAL A 103 -1.57 0.06 -9.05
CA VAL A 103 -2.47 0.06 -7.90
C VAL A 103 -2.17 -1.17 -7.03
N CYS A 104 -2.06 -0.99 -5.73
CA CYS A 104 -1.99 -2.09 -4.77
C CYS A 104 -3.20 -2.02 -3.84
N ASP A 105 -4.20 -2.85 -4.13
CA ASP A 105 -5.39 -2.99 -3.30
C ASP A 105 -5.11 -3.93 -2.13
N GLU A 106 -5.78 -3.68 -0.99
CA GLU A 106 -5.50 -4.35 0.28
C GLU A 106 -3.99 -4.31 0.63
N SER A 107 -3.42 -3.10 0.61
CA SER A 107 -1.98 -2.86 0.76
C SER A 107 -1.36 -3.43 2.06
N LEU A 108 -2.15 -3.80 3.06
CA LEU A 108 -1.68 -4.60 4.20
C LEU A 108 -1.07 -5.95 3.80
N LYS A 109 -1.35 -6.47 2.62
CA LYS A 109 -0.71 -7.69 2.10
C LYS A 109 0.79 -7.53 1.88
N ILE A 110 1.27 -6.30 1.72
CA ILE A 110 2.70 -5.97 1.54
C ILE A 110 3.35 -5.34 2.78
N LYS A 111 2.73 -5.45 3.95
CA LYS A 111 3.25 -4.88 5.21
C LYS A 111 4.59 -5.46 5.69
N ASN A 112 4.91 -6.70 5.32
CA ASN A 112 6.17 -7.35 5.68
C ASN A 112 7.23 -7.04 4.63
N ALA A 113 8.21 -6.20 4.97
CA ALA A 113 9.31 -5.79 4.10
C ALA A 113 10.16 -6.98 3.61
N ASP A 114 10.31 -8.04 4.41
CA ASP A 114 11.15 -9.19 4.07
C ASP A 114 10.44 -10.22 3.17
N ALA A 115 9.15 -10.06 2.95
CA ALA A 115 8.39 -11.00 2.13
C ALA A 115 8.74 -10.87 0.64
N LYS A 116 8.95 -12.02 -0.05
CA LYS A 116 9.25 -12.07 -1.49
C LYS A 116 8.26 -11.26 -2.33
N ARG A 117 6.95 -11.33 -2.01
CA ARG A 117 5.92 -10.54 -2.69
C ARG A 117 6.14 -9.04 -2.54
N THR A 118 6.47 -8.57 -1.33
CA THR A 118 6.68 -7.15 -1.05
C THR A 118 7.88 -6.62 -1.84
N ASN A 119 9.01 -7.34 -1.81
CA ASN A 119 10.19 -6.98 -2.57
C ASN A 119 9.92 -6.92 -4.08
N ARG A 120 9.19 -7.89 -4.62
CA ARG A 120 8.81 -7.89 -6.04
C ARG A 120 7.91 -6.71 -6.42
N LEU A 121 6.95 -6.38 -5.56
CA LEU A 121 6.11 -5.20 -5.79
C LEU A 121 6.93 -3.90 -5.68
N PHE A 122 7.92 -3.83 -4.80
CA PHE A 122 8.84 -2.68 -4.74
C PHE A 122 9.64 -2.51 -6.04
N GLU A 123 10.16 -3.62 -6.60
CA GLU A 123 10.89 -3.54 -7.87
C GLU A 123 9.98 -3.11 -9.03
N LEU A 124 8.76 -3.64 -9.12
CA LEU A 124 7.79 -3.19 -10.12
C LEU A 124 7.39 -1.73 -9.93
N ALA A 125 7.23 -1.29 -8.67
CA ALA A 125 6.92 0.10 -8.37
C ALA A 125 8.00 1.09 -8.84
N LYS A 126 9.28 0.68 -8.87
CA LYS A 126 10.38 1.50 -9.41
C LYS A 126 10.23 1.76 -10.92
N LEU A 127 9.57 0.85 -11.64
CA LEU A 127 9.32 0.94 -13.07
C LEU A 127 8.06 1.76 -13.41
N SER A 128 7.33 2.26 -12.41
CA SER A 128 6.06 2.97 -12.62
C SER A 128 6.17 4.47 -12.39
N GLU A 129 5.40 5.22 -13.18
CA GLU A 129 5.24 6.68 -13.01
C GLU A 129 4.25 7.02 -11.89
N TYR A 130 3.15 6.27 -11.80
CA TYR A 130 2.07 6.51 -10.84
C TYR A 130 1.87 5.29 -9.93
N ARG A 131 1.63 5.54 -8.65
CA ARG A 131 1.41 4.50 -7.63
C ARG A 131 0.30 4.88 -6.70
N LEU A 132 -0.60 3.94 -6.46
CA LEU A 132 -1.73 4.11 -5.57
C LEU A 132 -1.89 2.90 -4.67
N ILE A 133 -2.05 3.10 -3.37
CA ILE A 133 -2.43 2.04 -2.45
C ILE A 133 -3.86 2.25 -1.96
N LEU A 134 -4.59 1.16 -1.86
CA LEU A 134 -5.96 1.15 -1.34
C LEU A 134 -6.00 0.28 -0.09
N ASN A 135 -6.64 0.79 0.95
CA ASN A 135 -6.92 -0.01 2.15
C ASN A 135 -8.08 0.59 2.95
N GLY A 136 -8.76 -0.25 3.71
CA GLY A 136 -9.72 0.21 4.72
C GLY A 136 -9.00 0.70 5.97
N THR A 137 -8.06 -0.09 6.45
CA THR A 137 -7.29 0.18 7.66
C THR A 137 -5.80 0.01 7.36
N PRO A 138 -5.00 1.09 7.36
CA PRO A 138 -3.58 1.02 6.97
C PRO A 138 -2.70 0.30 7.99
N LEU A 139 -3.16 0.19 9.22
CA LEU A 139 -2.46 -0.46 10.32
C LEU A 139 -3.25 -1.69 10.78
N SER A 140 -2.59 -2.85 10.93
CA SER A 140 -3.25 -4.03 11.47
C SER A 140 -2.79 -4.39 12.88
N ARG A 141 -1.52 -4.22 13.17
CA ARG A 141 -0.93 -4.60 14.47
C ARG A 141 0.03 -3.56 15.04
N ASN A 142 0.83 -2.95 14.20
CA ASN A 142 1.87 -2.02 14.62
C ASN A 142 2.20 -1.01 13.52
N LEU A 143 2.95 0.03 13.91
CA LEU A 143 3.34 1.12 13.02
C LEU A 143 4.25 0.66 11.87
N LEU A 144 4.98 -0.47 12.04
CA LEU A 144 5.85 -1.02 10.99
C LEU A 144 5.06 -1.49 9.77
N ASP A 145 3.77 -1.81 9.93
CA ASP A 145 2.89 -2.15 8.81
C ASP A 145 2.80 -1.01 7.80
N LEU A 146 2.96 0.25 8.24
CA LEU A 146 2.89 1.43 7.40
C LEU A 146 4.17 1.66 6.59
N TRP A 147 5.34 1.34 7.15
CA TRP A 147 6.62 1.59 6.48
C TRP A 147 6.66 0.97 5.08
N SER A 148 6.35 -0.32 4.97
CA SER A 148 6.35 -1.01 3.67
C SER A 148 5.34 -0.44 2.68
N GLN A 149 4.17 -0.01 3.15
CA GLN A 149 3.14 0.58 2.29
C GLN A 149 3.60 1.93 1.73
N ILE A 150 4.22 2.77 2.56
CA ILE A 150 4.77 4.06 2.12
C ILE A 150 6.00 3.84 1.23
N GLN A 151 6.84 2.85 1.54
CA GLN A 151 8.00 2.49 0.72
C GLN A 151 7.60 2.07 -0.70
N PHE A 152 6.48 1.34 -0.84
CA PHE A 152 5.90 1.02 -2.15
C PHE A 152 5.51 2.29 -2.92
N LEU A 153 4.91 3.27 -2.27
CA LEU A 153 4.55 4.53 -2.91
C LEU A 153 5.79 5.31 -3.35
N SER A 154 6.68 5.60 -2.43
CA SER A 154 7.98 6.20 -2.74
C SER A 154 8.91 6.14 -1.53
N PRO A 155 10.16 5.65 -1.71
CA PRO A 155 11.18 5.72 -0.67
C PRO A 155 11.45 7.16 -0.17
N LYS A 156 11.24 8.16 -1.02
CA LYS A 156 11.49 9.57 -0.72
C LYS A 156 10.51 10.16 0.29
N ILE A 157 9.36 9.52 0.52
CA ILE A 157 8.34 10.05 1.43
C ILE A 157 8.86 10.01 2.88
N LEU A 158 9.33 8.87 3.34
CA LEU A 158 9.92 8.73 4.67
C LEU A 158 11.41 9.08 4.67
N ASN A 159 12.10 8.83 3.56
CA ASN A 159 13.55 9.01 3.38
C ASN A 159 14.37 8.34 4.48
N MET A 160 13.95 7.18 4.93
CA MET A 160 14.60 6.37 5.95
C MET A 160 14.41 4.88 5.66
N ASP A 161 15.41 4.09 5.98
CA ASP A 161 15.30 2.64 5.91
C ASP A 161 14.48 2.08 7.09
N ILE A 162 14.23 0.76 7.08
CA ILE A 162 13.43 0.12 8.11
C ILE A 162 14.10 0.14 9.49
N ALA A 163 15.45 0.13 9.55
CA ALA A 163 16.18 0.17 10.81
C ALA A 163 16.10 1.57 11.41
N GLU A 164 16.28 2.60 10.61
CA GLU A 164 16.10 4.00 11.01
C GLU A 164 14.65 4.26 11.45
N PHE A 165 13.67 3.73 10.70
CA PHE A 165 12.26 3.85 11.06
C PHE A 165 11.96 3.20 12.42
N LYS A 166 12.49 2.00 12.65
CA LYS A 166 12.36 1.31 13.94
C LYS A 166 12.98 2.12 15.08
N ASN A 167 14.19 2.62 14.90
CA ASN A 167 14.90 3.39 15.90
C ASN A 167 14.22 4.74 16.21
N THR A 168 13.62 5.36 15.20
CA THR A 168 12.97 6.67 15.32
C THR A 168 11.59 6.57 15.98
N PHE A 169 10.84 5.51 15.70
CA PHE A 169 9.42 5.44 16.07
C PHE A 169 9.08 4.34 17.09
N CYS A 170 9.98 3.40 17.38
CA CYS A 170 9.68 2.26 18.24
C CYS A 170 10.68 2.14 19.42
N GLU A 171 10.14 1.98 20.62
CA GLU A 171 10.89 1.50 21.78
C GLU A 171 10.68 0.01 21.95
N TYR A 172 11.76 -0.75 22.10
CA TYR A 172 11.71 -2.20 22.23
C TYR A 172 12.00 -2.63 23.67
N ILE A 173 11.36 -3.73 24.08
CA ILE A 173 11.73 -4.49 25.27
C ILE A 173 12.13 -5.90 24.89
N GLN A 174 13.12 -6.43 25.56
CA GLN A 174 13.53 -7.82 25.44
C GLN A 174 12.83 -8.64 26.53
N ILE A 175 12.08 -9.68 26.11
CA ILE A 175 11.46 -10.63 27.04
C ILE A 175 12.16 -11.96 26.87
N THR A 176 12.78 -12.45 27.95
CA THR A 176 13.46 -13.73 27.99
C THR A 176 12.49 -14.83 28.46
N TYR A 177 12.35 -15.84 27.64
CA TYR A 177 11.56 -17.03 27.94
C TYR A 177 12.47 -18.15 28.39
N HIS A 178 12.14 -18.77 29.53
CA HIS A 178 12.84 -19.96 30.02
C HIS A 178 12.03 -21.20 29.70
N SER A 179 12.62 -22.15 28.97
CA SER A 179 11.99 -23.45 28.75
C SER A 179 12.03 -24.28 30.03
N ARG A 180 10.89 -24.77 30.48
CA ARG A 180 10.76 -25.60 31.69
C ARG A 180 11.44 -26.96 31.56
N ASN A 181 11.64 -27.47 30.34
CA ASN A 181 12.06 -28.87 30.10
C ASN A 181 13.50 -29.05 29.64
N PHE A 182 14.25 -28.03 29.23
CA PHE A 182 15.58 -28.19 28.63
C PHE A 182 16.62 -27.14 29.06
N GLY A 183 16.35 -26.32 30.05
CA GLY A 183 17.31 -25.31 30.52
C GLY A 183 17.68 -24.23 29.48
N ASN A 184 17.10 -24.26 28.27
CA ASN A 184 17.36 -23.28 27.24
C ASN A 184 16.51 -22.04 27.45
N SER A 185 17.13 -20.86 27.37
CA SER A 185 16.42 -19.58 27.33
C SER A 185 16.55 -18.98 25.95
N TYR A 186 15.49 -18.32 25.47
CA TYR A 186 15.52 -17.52 24.27
C TYR A 186 14.86 -16.15 24.54
N SER A 187 15.38 -15.12 23.93
CA SER A 187 14.86 -13.77 24.06
C SER A 187 14.14 -13.35 22.79
N LYS A 188 13.03 -12.66 22.95
CA LYS A 188 12.30 -12.00 21.85
C LYS A 188 12.16 -10.53 22.16
N GLU A 189 12.30 -9.72 21.11
CA GLU A 189 12.03 -8.29 21.16
C GLU A 189 10.57 -8.01 20.83
N PHE A 190 9.97 -7.12 21.61
CA PHE A 190 8.61 -6.64 21.40
C PHE A 190 8.60 -5.12 21.44
N ILE A 191 7.75 -4.52 20.61
CA ILE A 191 7.54 -3.07 20.68
C ILE A 191 6.77 -2.75 21.95
N LYS A 192 7.38 -1.94 22.81
CA LYS A 192 6.80 -1.48 24.07
C LYS A 192 5.98 -0.22 23.88
N LYS A 193 6.47 0.70 23.06
CA LYS A 193 5.87 2.02 22.83
C LYS A 193 6.27 2.58 21.47
N TYR A 194 5.43 3.45 20.95
CA TYR A 194 5.75 4.29 19.79
C TYR A 194 6.08 5.71 20.22
N HIS A 195 6.99 6.35 19.48
CA HIS A 195 7.42 7.73 19.71
C HIS A 195 7.28 8.55 18.44
N ASN A 196 7.41 9.87 18.57
CA ASN A 196 7.52 10.80 17.46
C ASN A 196 6.39 10.67 16.41
N ILE A 197 5.20 10.27 16.84
CA ILE A 197 4.06 10.04 15.94
C ILE A 197 3.70 11.33 15.19
N ASP A 198 3.73 12.50 15.86
CA ASP A 198 3.47 13.79 15.20
C ASP A 198 4.49 14.09 14.09
N TYR A 199 5.76 13.69 14.30
CA TYR A 199 6.78 13.79 13.27
C TYR A 199 6.47 12.88 12.07
N LEU A 200 6.03 11.64 12.31
CA LEU A 200 5.62 10.75 11.24
C LEU A 200 4.45 11.33 10.43
N TYR A 201 3.46 11.92 11.08
CA TYR A 201 2.37 12.62 10.42
C TYR A 201 2.87 13.79 9.58
N SER A 202 3.76 14.64 10.13
CA SER A 202 4.29 15.79 9.43
C SER A 202 5.07 15.41 8.16
N ILE A 203 5.87 14.35 8.21
CA ILE A 203 6.57 13.82 7.02
C ILE A 203 5.56 13.31 6.00
N SER A 204 4.58 12.56 6.46
CA SER A 204 3.55 11.97 5.59
C SER A 204 2.70 13.06 4.94
N ASP A 205 2.27 14.05 5.68
CA ASP A 205 1.44 15.14 5.16
C ASP A 205 2.20 16.07 4.21
N ASN A 206 3.47 16.32 4.46
CA ASN A 206 4.30 17.16 3.59
C ASN A 206 4.70 16.48 2.27
N ASN A 207 4.87 15.16 2.29
CA ASN A 207 5.37 14.40 1.15
C ASN A 207 4.31 13.54 0.45
N LEU A 208 3.22 13.23 1.14
CA LEU A 208 2.00 12.63 0.62
C LEU A 208 0.92 13.69 0.68
N SER A 209 0.32 14.05 -0.43
CA SER A 209 -0.93 14.81 -0.44
C SER A 209 -2.09 13.96 0.10
N THR A 210 -1.84 13.13 1.09
CA THR A 210 -2.77 12.15 1.64
C THR A 210 -3.49 12.70 2.85
N THR A 211 -4.79 12.48 2.87
CA THR A 211 -5.57 12.54 4.11
C THR A 211 -5.35 11.22 4.85
N LEU A 212 -4.30 11.13 5.64
CA LEU A 212 -4.23 10.16 6.72
C LEU A 212 -5.19 10.65 7.82
N ASN A 213 -6.48 10.51 7.61
CA ASN A 213 -7.45 10.67 8.68
C ASN A 213 -7.36 9.42 9.56
N PHE A 214 -6.49 9.46 10.53
CA PHE A 214 -6.51 8.55 11.68
C PHE A 214 -7.51 9.11 12.70
N SER A 215 -8.80 9.08 12.37
CA SER A 215 -9.83 9.22 13.39
C SER A 215 -9.97 7.88 14.10
N GLY A 216 -9.04 7.60 14.96
CA GLY A 216 -9.10 6.58 15.97
C GLY A 216 -9.11 7.29 17.32
N ASP A 217 -10.21 7.92 17.65
CA ASP A 217 -10.50 8.28 19.01
C ASP A 217 -10.69 6.97 19.78
N SER A 218 -9.64 6.60 20.50
CA SER A 218 -9.75 5.62 21.58
C SER A 218 -10.13 6.38 22.84
N GLU A 219 -11.40 6.34 23.19
CA GLU A 219 -11.80 6.37 24.59
C GLU A 219 -11.38 5.09 25.32
#